data_4417c9aa154849ea203a06d14efb8729
#
_entry.id   4417c9aa154849ea203a06d14efb8729
#
_cell.length_a   1.000
_cell.length_b   1.000
_cell.length_c   1.000
_cell.angle_alpha   90.00
_cell.angle_beta   90.00
_cell.angle_gamma   90.00
#
_symmetry.space_group_name_H-M   'P 1'
#
loop_
_entity.id
_entity.type
_entity.pdbx_description
1 polymer ?
#
loop_
_entity_poly.entity_id
_entity_poly.type
_entity_poly.pdbx_seq_one_letter_code
_entity_poly.pdbx_strand_id
1 'polypeptide(L)'
;DVSHFRLSFHLLFAFIILSLIFWNYLDLIYLKQNERKLKNFLPEIFMILIFLQIIFGAFVSGMDAGKIYNTWPLMGNSYFPDDNKIINLFEFSALSDASLVQYLHRNIAYLIFILYITIAFTVYKNKIVILFKPILILGFVVFLQIFLGILTLLSGAGILISSLHQFSSILLITASLYFLYRNKFSF
;
A
#
# COMPACT_ATOMS: atom_id res chain seq x y z
N ASP A 1 -1.16 -26.97 0.10
CA ASP A 1 -0.88 -25.55 -0.17
C ASP A 1 -2.14 -24.72 0.07
N VAL A 2 -1.96 -23.56 0.70
CA VAL A 2 -3.07 -22.62 0.94
C VAL A 2 -3.27 -21.79 -0.33
N SER A 3 -4.52 -21.72 -0.83
CA SER A 3 -4.84 -20.88 -1.98
C SER A 3 -4.46 -19.40 -1.71
N HIS A 4 -3.88 -18.72 -2.71
CA HIS A 4 -3.53 -17.29 -2.63
C HIS A 4 -4.75 -16.41 -2.28
N PHE A 5 -5.97 -16.81 -2.68
CA PHE A 5 -7.20 -16.12 -2.26
C PHE A 5 -7.44 -16.26 -0.74
N ARG A 6 -7.28 -17.44 -0.17
CA ARG A 6 -7.44 -17.64 1.29
C ARG A 6 -6.38 -16.87 2.07
N LEU A 7 -5.14 -16.86 1.57
CA LEU A 7 -4.06 -16.08 2.18
C LEU A 7 -4.37 -14.59 2.18
N SER A 8 -4.87 -14.05 1.06
CA SER A 8 -5.20 -12.63 0.96
C SER A 8 -6.38 -12.24 1.84
N PHE A 9 -7.41 -13.08 1.93
CA PHE A 9 -8.52 -12.86 2.87
C PHE A 9 -8.05 -12.85 4.32
N HIS A 10 -7.23 -13.82 4.71
CA HIS A 10 -6.69 -13.88 6.08
C HIS A 10 -5.90 -12.61 6.42
N LEU A 11 -4.99 -12.20 5.52
CA LEU A 11 -4.18 -11.01 5.71
C LEU A 11 -5.04 -9.74 5.73
N LEU A 12 -6.00 -9.60 4.82
CA LEU A 12 -6.92 -8.47 4.78
C LEU A 12 -7.68 -8.31 6.10
N PHE A 13 -8.26 -9.40 6.64
CA PHE A 13 -8.97 -9.37 7.91
C PHE A 13 -8.05 -9.01 9.07
N ALA A 14 -6.80 -9.52 9.09
CA ALA A 14 -5.82 -9.15 10.10
C ALA A 14 -5.53 -7.63 10.10
N PHE A 15 -5.37 -7.04 8.92
CA PHE A 15 -5.17 -5.58 8.79
C PHE A 15 -6.42 -4.76 9.10
N ILE A 16 -7.62 -5.27 8.80
CA ILE A 16 -8.88 -4.61 9.23
C ILE A 16 -8.97 -4.60 10.76
N ILE A 17 -8.72 -5.73 11.42
CA ILE A 17 -8.72 -5.82 12.89
C ILE A 17 -7.69 -4.87 13.50
N LEU A 18 -6.45 -4.88 12.98
CA LEU A 18 -5.40 -3.96 13.39
C LEU A 18 -5.86 -2.50 13.24
N SER A 19 -6.49 -2.17 12.12
CA SER A 19 -6.98 -0.83 11.82
C SER A 19 -8.05 -0.38 12.82
N LEU A 20 -8.99 -1.26 13.16
CA LEU A 20 -10.04 -0.98 14.14
C LEU A 20 -9.46 -0.78 15.55
N ILE A 21 -8.52 -1.64 15.96
CA ILE A 21 -7.83 -1.51 17.26
C ILE A 21 -7.08 -0.19 17.32
N PHE A 22 -6.29 0.13 16.28
CA PHE A 22 -5.50 1.35 16.25
C PHE A 22 -6.37 2.60 16.19
N TRP A 23 -7.49 2.57 15.45
CA TRP A 23 -8.44 3.67 15.43
C TRP A 23 -9.07 3.93 16.81
N ASN A 24 -9.51 2.87 17.49
CA ASN A 24 -10.02 2.99 18.87
C ASN A 24 -8.96 3.52 19.85
N TYR A 25 -7.70 3.08 19.69
CA TYR A 25 -6.57 3.63 20.47
C TYR A 25 -6.43 5.14 20.26
N LEU A 26 -6.50 5.62 19.01
CA LEU A 26 -6.46 7.06 18.71
C LEU A 26 -7.65 7.79 19.34
N ASP A 27 -8.84 7.18 19.33
CA ASP A 27 -10.04 7.75 19.97
C ASP A 27 -9.91 7.90 21.50
N LEU A 28 -9.12 7.05 22.14
CA LEU A 28 -8.87 7.13 23.60
C LEU A 28 -7.87 8.22 23.98
N ILE A 29 -6.86 8.47 23.13
CA ILE A 29 -5.79 9.42 23.47
C ILE A 29 -6.04 10.83 22.94
N TYR A 30 -6.97 11.03 22.03
CA TYR A 30 -7.25 12.32 21.44
C TYR A 30 -8.69 12.77 21.67
N LEU A 31 -8.86 14.03 22.11
CA LEU A 31 -10.17 14.68 22.17
C LEU A 31 -10.66 15.04 20.77
N LYS A 32 -11.90 14.69 20.43
CA LYS A 32 -12.45 14.90 19.11
C LYS A 32 -13.08 16.28 18.95
N GLN A 33 -12.59 17.06 18.02
CA GLN A 33 -13.34 18.18 17.45
C GLN A 33 -13.54 17.89 15.95
N ASN A 34 -14.79 17.87 15.49
CA ASN A 34 -15.14 17.50 14.12
C ASN A 34 -14.84 18.62 13.12
N GLU A 35 -13.55 18.85 12.84
CA GLU A 35 -13.15 19.77 11.79
C GLU A 35 -12.23 19.06 10.80
N ARG A 36 -12.76 18.70 9.64
CA ARG A 36 -11.99 18.09 8.57
C ARG A 36 -11.05 19.12 7.93
N LYS A 37 -9.76 18.82 7.88
CA LYS A 37 -8.73 19.73 7.37
C LYS A 37 -8.60 19.71 5.85
N LEU A 38 -8.49 18.53 5.26
CA LEU A 38 -8.63 18.35 3.81
C LEU A 38 -10.11 18.02 3.50
N LYS A 39 -10.76 18.89 2.73
CA LYS A 39 -12.20 18.76 2.42
C LYS A 39 -12.49 17.80 1.25
N ASN A 40 -11.45 17.17 0.68
CA ASN A 40 -11.57 16.18 -0.39
C ASN A 40 -11.48 14.74 0.16
N PHE A 41 -11.75 13.76 -0.70
CA PHE A 41 -11.71 12.32 -0.36
C PHE A 41 -10.35 11.65 -0.64
N LEU A 42 -9.29 12.43 -0.92
CA LEU A 42 -7.96 11.86 -1.24
C LEU A 42 -7.39 10.98 -0.11
N PRO A 43 -7.50 11.34 1.19
CA PRO A 43 -7.02 10.47 2.26
C PRO A 43 -7.75 9.12 2.33
N GLU A 44 -9.05 9.10 2.06
CA GLU A 44 -9.86 7.88 2.03
C GLU A 44 -9.51 7.01 0.82
N ILE A 45 -9.35 7.60 -0.35
CA ILE A 45 -8.89 6.89 -1.57
C ILE A 45 -7.51 6.29 -1.31
N PHE A 46 -6.62 7.02 -0.65
CA PHE A 46 -5.30 6.52 -0.26
C PHE A 46 -5.40 5.27 0.62
N MET A 47 -6.28 5.27 1.62
CA MET A 47 -6.52 4.09 2.46
C MET A 47 -7.07 2.90 1.66
N ILE A 48 -8.01 3.12 0.75
CA ILE A 48 -8.56 2.08 -0.11
C ILE A 48 -7.46 1.45 -0.98
N LEU A 49 -6.59 2.28 -1.57
CA LEU A 49 -5.46 1.78 -2.36
C LEU A 49 -4.46 0.98 -1.52
N ILE A 50 -4.23 1.36 -0.25
CA ILE A 50 -3.37 0.57 0.66
C ILE A 50 -3.97 -0.81 0.93
N PHE A 51 -5.27 -0.91 1.22
CA PHE A 51 -5.91 -2.22 1.40
C PHE A 51 -5.86 -3.05 0.12
N LEU A 52 -6.08 -2.44 -1.04
CA LEU A 52 -5.94 -3.11 -2.32
C LEU A 52 -4.49 -3.61 -2.54
N GLN A 53 -3.50 -2.79 -2.20
CA GLN A 53 -2.07 -3.16 -2.28
C GLN A 53 -1.73 -4.35 -1.38
N ILE A 54 -2.33 -4.43 -0.18
CA ILE A 54 -2.16 -5.57 0.73
C ILE A 54 -2.73 -6.86 0.10
N ILE A 55 -3.91 -6.79 -0.51
CA ILE A 55 -4.52 -7.93 -1.21
C ILE A 55 -3.61 -8.43 -2.33
N PHE A 56 -3.14 -7.53 -3.19
CA PHE A 56 -2.24 -7.90 -4.28
C PHE A 56 -0.87 -8.36 -3.78
N GLY A 57 -0.37 -7.80 -2.67
CA GLY A 57 0.85 -8.29 -2.01
C GLY A 57 0.73 -9.72 -1.51
N ALA A 58 -0.44 -10.08 -0.96
CA ALA A 58 -0.73 -11.45 -0.55
C ALA A 58 -0.85 -12.40 -1.75
N PHE A 59 -1.42 -11.95 -2.89
CA PHE A 59 -1.42 -12.73 -4.13
C PHE A 59 0.01 -12.96 -4.65
N VAL A 60 0.84 -11.91 -4.71
CA VAL A 60 2.26 -12.02 -5.12
C VAL A 60 3.00 -13.04 -4.25
N SER A 61 2.78 -13.02 -2.92
CA SER A 61 3.40 -13.97 -1.99
C SER A 61 2.86 -15.40 -2.16
N GLY A 62 1.53 -15.55 -2.24
CA GLY A 62 0.87 -16.85 -2.32
C GLY A 62 1.06 -17.59 -3.64
N MET A 63 1.47 -16.87 -4.70
CA MET A 63 1.74 -17.43 -6.03
C MET A 63 3.23 -17.47 -6.37
N ASP A 64 4.11 -17.13 -5.41
CA ASP A 64 5.56 -16.96 -5.68
C ASP A 64 5.86 -15.96 -6.84
N ALA A 65 4.91 -15.07 -7.13
CA ALA A 65 4.97 -14.15 -8.27
C ALA A 65 6.19 -13.21 -8.21
N GLY A 66 6.72 -12.94 -7.00
CA GLY A 66 7.93 -12.15 -6.80
C GLY A 66 9.21 -12.76 -7.41
N LYS A 67 9.16 -14.04 -7.83
CA LYS A 67 10.30 -14.75 -8.43
C LYS A 67 10.32 -14.74 -9.96
N ILE A 68 9.23 -14.28 -10.63
CA ILE A 68 9.09 -14.35 -12.09
C ILE A 68 9.91 -13.28 -12.78
N TYR A 69 9.70 -12.01 -12.39
CA TYR A 69 10.45 -10.88 -12.93
C TYR A 69 11.23 -10.19 -11.81
N ASN A 70 12.56 -10.40 -11.77
CA ASN A 70 13.45 -9.83 -10.75
C ASN A 70 14.17 -8.57 -11.25
N THR A 71 13.60 -7.87 -12.21
CA THR A 71 14.11 -6.61 -12.78
C THR A 71 13.22 -5.44 -12.39
N TRP A 72 13.79 -4.23 -12.30
CA TRP A 72 13.09 -2.99 -12.01
C TRP A 72 13.79 -1.82 -12.74
N PRO A 73 13.06 -0.85 -13.34
CA PRO A 73 11.60 -0.69 -13.35
C PRO A 73 10.86 -1.61 -14.34
N LEU A 74 11.56 -2.20 -15.29
CA LEU A 74 11.00 -3.09 -16.31
C LEU A 74 10.68 -4.49 -15.74
N MET A 75 9.81 -5.23 -16.43
CA MET A 75 9.53 -6.64 -16.21
C MET A 75 10.17 -7.46 -17.34
N GLY A 76 11.44 -7.82 -17.16
CA GLY A 76 12.26 -8.33 -18.25
C GLY A 76 12.72 -7.18 -19.16
N ASN A 77 12.40 -7.28 -20.45
CA ASN A 77 12.81 -6.30 -21.45
C ASN A 77 11.79 -5.18 -21.68
N SER A 78 10.55 -5.33 -21.17
CA SER A 78 9.46 -4.38 -21.37
C SER A 78 8.82 -3.95 -20.04
N TYR A 79 7.97 -2.90 -20.07
CA TYR A 79 7.24 -2.47 -18.90
C TYR A 79 6.08 -3.41 -18.56
N PHE A 80 5.42 -3.97 -19.57
CA PHE A 80 4.37 -4.98 -19.43
C PHE A 80 4.99 -6.39 -19.55
N PRO A 81 4.48 -7.40 -18.80
CA PRO A 81 5.00 -8.76 -18.88
C PRO A 81 5.02 -9.34 -20.29
N ASP A 82 6.17 -9.84 -20.74
CA ASP A 82 6.35 -10.35 -22.12
C ASP A 82 5.56 -11.65 -22.38
N ASP A 83 5.19 -12.38 -21.34
CA ASP A 83 4.41 -13.63 -21.36
C ASP A 83 2.90 -13.41 -21.39
N ASN A 84 2.44 -12.15 -21.42
CA ASN A 84 1.01 -11.81 -21.38
C ASN A 84 0.62 -10.75 -22.42
N LYS A 85 -0.70 -10.61 -22.65
CA LYS A 85 -1.29 -9.55 -23.48
C LYS A 85 -2.12 -8.61 -22.59
N ILE A 86 -2.18 -7.32 -22.97
CA ILE A 86 -2.92 -6.30 -22.23
C ILE A 86 -4.40 -6.68 -22.03
N ILE A 87 -5.00 -7.36 -23.00
CA ILE A 87 -6.41 -7.78 -22.92
C ILE A 87 -6.65 -8.75 -21.75
N ASN A 88 -5.66 -9.56 -21.38
CA ASN A 88 -5.76 -10.53 -20.28
C ASN A 88 -5.96 -9.84 -18.91
N LEU A 89 -5.59 -8.55 -18.77
CA LEU A 89 -5.83 -7.78 -17.54
C LEU A 89 -7.33 -7.63 -17.22
N PHE A 90 -8.19 -7.72 -18.22
CA PHE A 90 -9.64 -7.55 -18.06
C PHE A 90 -10.37 -8.87 -17.83
N GLU A 91 -9.65 -9.98 -17.79
CA GLU A 91 -10.19 -11.29 -17.48
C GLU A 91 -10.05 -11.60 -15.98
N PHE A 92 -11.02 -12.32 -15.42
CA PHE A 92 -10.93 -12.76 -14.02
C PHE A 92 -9.72 -13.69 -13.78
N SER A 93 -9.27 -14.40 -14.80
CA SER A 93 -8.06 -15.23 -14.82
C SER A 93 -6.78 -14.45 -14.47
N ALA A 94 -6.74 -13.13 -14.73
CA ALA A 94 -5.61 -12.27 -14.36
C ALA A 94 -5.24 -12.35 -12.87
N LEU A 95 -6.22 -12.58 -11.98
CA LEU A 95 -5.97 -12.73 -10.54
C LEU A 95 -5.31 -14.07 -10.17
N SER A 96 -5.22 -15.00 -11.11
CA SER A 96 -4.56 -16.30 -10.97
C SER A 96 -3.32 -16.42 -11.89
N ASP A 97 -2.94 -15.33 -12.55
CA ASP A 97 -1.72 -15.22 -13.34
C ASP A 97 -0.64 -14.46 -12.55
N ALA A 98 0.46 -15.13 -12.28
CA ALA A 98 1.49 -14.59 -11.39
C ALA A 98 2.20 -13.34 -11.98
N SER A 99 2.40 -13.29 -13.31
CA SER A 99 3.02 -12.15 -13.99
C SER A 99 2.11 -10.92 -13.93
N LEU A 100 0.81 -11.11 -14.20
CA LEU A 100 -0.18 -10.03 -14.15
C LEU A 100 -0.40 -9.52 -12.72
N VAL A 101 -0.45 -10.43 -11.74
CA VAL A 101 -0.57 -10.04 -10.33
C VAL A 101 0.66 -9.23 -9.89
N GLN A 102 1.87 -9.63 -10.28
CA GLN A 102 3.08 -8.86 -10.00
C GLN A 102 3.03 -7.48 -10.67
N TYR A 103 2.57 -7.41 -11.92
CA TYR A 103 2.39 -6.16 -12.67
C TYR A 103 1.38 -5.22 -11.97
N LEU A 104 0.21 -5.74 -11.59
CA LEU A 104 -0.83 -4.96 -10.90
C LEU A 104 -0.33 -4.44 -9.55
N HIS A 105 0.36 -5.28 -8.76
CA HIS A 105 0.95 -4.88 -7.48
C HIS A 105 1.92 -3.70 -7.64
N ARG A 106 2.80 -3.73 -8.65
CA ARG A 106 3.73 -2.62 -8.93
C ARG A 106 2.99 -1.34 -9.33
N ASN A 107 1.98 -1.44 -10.20
CA ASN A 107 1.25 -0.27 -10.69
C ASN A 107 0.40 0.38 -9.58
N ILE A 108 -0.21 -0.41 -8.69
CA ILE A 108 -0.92 0.12 -7.52
C ILE A 108 0.05 0.86 -6.60
N ALA A 109 1.29 0.34 -6.41
CA ALA A 109 2.31 1.02 -5.63
C ALA A 109 2.69 2.39 -6.24
N TYR A 110 2.80 2.50 -7.58
CA TYR A 110 3.03 3.78 -8.24
C TYR A 110 1.86 4.75 -8.05
N LEU A 111 0.61 4.27 -8.14
CA LEU A 111 -0.57 5.09 -7.86
C LEU A 111 -0.60 5.60 -6.42
N ILE A 112 -0.27 4.75 -5.45
CA ILE A 112 -0.15 5.14 -4.03
C ILE A 112 0.89 6.24 -3.86
N PHE A 113 2.05 6.11 -4.51
CA PHE A 113 3.11 7.12 -4.45
C PHE A 113 2.68 8.47 -5.06
N ILE A 114 2.07 8.44 -6.24
CA ILE A 114 1.55 9.66 -6.90
C ILE A 114 0.50 10.33 -6.02
N LEU A 115 -0.42 9.54 -5.45
CA LEU A 115 -1.46 10.06 -4.58
C LEU A 115 -0.88 10.64 -3.28
N TYR A 116 0.15 9.99 -2.68
CA TYR A 116 0.88 10.54 -1.54
C TYR A 116 1.47 11.93 -1.88
N ILE A 117 2.18 12.05 -3.01
CA ILE A 117 2.76 13.34 -3.44
C ILE A 117 1.66 14.41 -3.62
N THR A 118 0.52 14.05 -4.21
CA THR A 118 -0.61 14.94 -4.41
C THR A 118 -1.19 15.44 -3.07
N ILE A 119 -1.35 14.53 -2.10
CA ILE A 119 -1.82 14.88 -0.75
C ILE A 119 -0.79 15.76 -0.05
N ALA A 120 0.49 15.40 -0.08
CA ALA A 120 1.56 16.17 0.54
C ALA A 120 1.63 17.59 -0.04
N PHE A 121 1.62 17.72 -1.37
CA PHE A 121 1.57 19.02 -2.04
C PHE A 121 0.36 19.85 -1.58
N THR A 122 -0.83 19.25 -1.49
CA THR A 122 -2.05 19.92 -1.04
C THR A 122 -1.96 20.39 0.41
N VAL A 123 -1.40 19.57 1.31
CA VAL A 123 -1.16 19.90 2.72
C VAL A 123 -0.22 21.10 2.85
N TYR A 124 0.91 21.10 2.13
CA TYR A 124 1.90 22.19 2.18
C TYR A 124 1.39 23.46 1.51
N LYS A 125 0.78 23.37 0.32
CA LYS A 125 0.21 24.49 -0.41
C LYS A 125 -0.85 25.25 0.41
N ASN A 126 -1.72 24.50 1.09
CA ASN A 126 -2.79 25.08 1.92
C ASN A 126 -2.33 25.39 3.35
N LYS A 127 -1.05 25.22 3.68
CA LYS A 127 -0.44 25.51 4.99
C LYS A 127 -1.19 24.84 6.16
N ILE A 128 -1.64 23.58 5.97
CA ILE A 128 -2.35 22.82 7.00
C ILE A 128 -1.34 22.26 8.01
N VAL A 129 -0.86 23.14 8.90
CA VAL A 129 0.28 22.89 9.81
C VAL A 129 0.09 21.64 10.66
N ILE A 130 -1.13 21.37 11.12
CA ILE A 130 -1.45 20.18 11.94
C ILE A 130 -1.18 18.85 11.22
N LEU A 131 -1.18 18.85 9.89
CA LEU A 131 -0.90 17.68 9.06
C LEU A 131 0.57 17.56 8.63
N PHE A 132 1.43 18.55 8.92
CA PHE A 132 2.84 18.50 8.48
C PHE A 132 3.59 17.31 9.07
N LYS A 133 3.49 17.08 10.38
CA LYS A 133 4.13 15.94 11.02
C LYS A 133 3.51 14.60 10.57
N PRO A 134 2.19 14.41 10.56
CA PRO A 134 1.57 13.20 10.03
C PRO A 134 1.97 12.86 8.60
N ILE A 135 1.98 13.85 7.68
CA ILE A 135 2.32 13.61 6.27
C ILE A 135 3.81 13.28 6.07
N LEU A 136 4.70 13.85 6.89
CA LEU A 136 6.13 13.50 6.88
C LEU A 136 6.38 12.07 7.36
N ILE A 137 5.72 11.66 8.44
CA ILE A 137 5.80 10.27 8.95
C ILE A 137 5.30 9.31 7.87
N LEU A 138 4.14 9.60 7.28
CA LEU A 138 3.58 8.81 6.20
C LEU A 138 4.54 8.72 5.01
N GLY A 139 5.15 9.84 4.62
CA GLY A 139 6.13 9.88 3.54
C GLY A 139 7.34 9.00 3.78
N PHE A 140 7.92 9.08 4.96
CA PHE A 140 9.04 8.22 5.34
C PHE A 140 8.67 6.74 5.21
N VAL A 141 7.50 6.34 5.69
CA VAL A 141 7.06 4.94 5.64
C VAL A 141 6.73 4.50 4.22
N VAL A 142 6.12 5.38 3.39
CA VAL A 142 5.88 5.09 1.96
C VAL A 142 7.20 4.86 1.23
N PHE A 143 8.21 5.70 1.44
CA PHE A 143 9.54 5.51 0.84
C PHE A 143 10.20 4.22 1.31
N LEU A 144 10.15 3.93 2.61
CA LEU A 144 10.66 2.67 3.17
C LEU A 144 9.99 1.46 2.52
N GLN A 145 8.67 1.50 2.36
CA GLN A 145 7.90 0.42 1.76
C GLN A 145 8.26 0.19 0.29
N ILE A 146 8.41 1.25 -0.49
CA ILE A 146 8.84 1.18 -1.90
C ILE A 146 10.26 0.62 -1.98
N PHE A 147 11.18 1.14 -1.17
CA PHE A 147 12.56 0.71 -1.14
C PHE A 147 12.68 -0.79 -0.83
N LEU A 148 12.01 -1.26 0.23
CA LEU A 148 11.99 -2.67 0.60
C LEU A 148 11.31 -3.54 -0.47
N GLY A 149 10.26 -3.02 -1.13
CA GLY A 149 9.60 -3.72 -2.24
C GLY A 149 10.53 -3.93 -3.44
N ILE A 150 11.29 -2.90 -3.83
CA ILE A 150 12.28 -2.99 -4.91
C ILE A 150 13.40 -3.98 -4.53
N LEU A 151 13.92 -3.90 -3.30
CA LEU A 151 14.94 -4.84 -2.81
C LEU A 151 14.42 -6.28 -2.76
N THR A 152 13.16 -6.50 -2.33
CA THR A 152 12.52 -7.82 -2.36
C THR A 152 12.55 -8.40 -3.76
N LEU A 153 12.19 -7.59 -4.74
CA LEU A 153 12.17 -7.98 -6.13
C LEU A 153 13.56 -8.33 -6.65
N LEU A 154 14.53 -7.41 -6.49
CA LEU A 154 15.90 -7.57 -6.99
C LEU A 154 16.65 -8.71 -6.30
N SER A 155 16.26 -9.10 -5.08
CA SER A 155 16.81 -10.25 -4.35
C SER A 155 16.20 -11.60 -4.73
N GLY A 156 15.31 -11.64 -5.74
CA GLY A 156 14.59 -12.87 -6.09
C GLY A 156 13.61 -13.33 -5.01
N ALA A 157 12.95 -12.38 -4.33
CA ALA A 157 12.04 -12.60 -3.22
C ALA A 157 12.70 -13.34 -2.03
N GLY A 158 13.94 -12.93 -1.68
CA GLY A 158 14.66 -13.47 -0.53
C GLY A 158 13.86 -13.31 0.77
N ILE A 159 13.77 -14.38 1.56
CA ILE A 159 12.87 -14.48 2.73
C ILE A 159 13.03 -13.31 3.71
N LEU A 160 14.26 -12.93 4.06
CA LEU A 160 14.52 -11.86 5.03
C LEU A 160 13.94 -10.51 4.54
N ILE A 161 14.25 -10.13 3.30
CA ILE A 161 13.83 -8.84 2.74
C ILE A 161 12.32 -8.83 2.50
N SER A 162 11.75 -9.93 2.01
CA SER A 162 10.29 -10.10 1.85
C SER A 162 9.57 -9.95 3.18
N SER A 163 10.10 -10.56 4.26
CA SER A 163 9.53 -10.45 5.60
C SER A 163 9.61 -9.01 6.14
N LEU A 164 10.71 -8.30 5.90
CA LEU A 164 10.85 -6.88 6.27
C LEU A 164 9.86 -6.01 5.49
N HIS A 165 9.70 -6.25 4.20
CA HIS A 165 8.70 -5.56 3.38
C HIS A 165 7.28 -5.80 3.89
N GLN A 166 6.94 -7.05 4.21
CA GLN A 166 5.64 -7.39 4.78
C GLN A 166 5.45 -6.76 6.17
N PHE A 167 6.46 -6.82 7.04
CA PHE A 167 6.38 -6.21 8.38
C PHE A 167 6.22 -4.68 8.29
N SER A 168 6.93 -4.02 7.39
CA SER A 168 6.83 -2.56 7.21
C SER A 168 5.45 -2.12 6.71
N SER A 169 4.63 -3.02 6.14
CA SER A 169 3.23 -2.71 5.80
C SER A 169 2.35 -2.40 7.03
N ILE A 170 2.70 -2.93 8.21
CA ILE A 170 2.05 -2.58 9.48
C ILE A 170 2.32 -1.10 9.80
N LEU A 171 3.55 -0.64 9.59
CA LEU A 171 3.90 0.78 9.78
C LEU A 171 3.18 1.66 8.76
N LEU A 172 3.05 1.19 7.51
CA LEU A 172 2.36 1.94 6.47
C LEU A 172 0.88 2.15 6.82
N ILE A 173 0.17 1.10 7.21
CA ILE A 173 -1.26 1.22 7.54
C ILE A 173 -1.47 2.06 8.80
N THR A 174 -0.63 1.91 9.84
CA THR A 174 -0.75 2.72 11.06
C THR A 174 -0.43 4.19 10.81
N ALA A 175 0.59 4.52 10.01
CA ALA A 175 0.90 5.90 9.62
C ALA A 175 -0.24 6.52 8.79
N SER A 176 -0.84 5.73 7.89
CA SER A 176 -1.97 6.16 7.05
C SER A 176 -3.23 6.43 7.87
N LEU A 177 -3.54 5.55 8.83
CA LEU A 177 -4.65 5.74 9.77
C LEU A 177 -4.43 6.95 10.66
N TYR A 178 -3.20 7.15 11.16
CA TYR A 178 -2.86 8.33 11.95
C TYR A 178 -3.05 9.61 11.14
N PHE A 179 -2.58 9.65 9.90
CA PHE A 179 -2.79 10.78 9.00
C PHE A 179 -4.29 11.03 8.74
N LEU A 180 -5.05 9.99 8.41
CA LEU A 180 -6.50 10.06 8.17
C LEU A 180 -7.24 10.56 9.43
N TYR A 181 -6.88 10.05 10.60
CA TYR A 181 -7.46 10.46 11.88
C TYR A 181 -7.20 11.94 12.16
N ARG A 182 -5.94 12.40 12.01
CA ARG A 182 -5.57 13.80 12.19
C ARG A 182 -6.19 14.73 11.15
N ASN A 183 -6.51 14.22 9.96
CA ASN A 183 -7.26 14.97 8.96
C ASN A 183 -8.74 15.12 9.36
N LYS A 184 -9.32 14.08 9.96
CA LYS A 184 -10.75 14.03 10.30
C LYS A 184 -11.09 14.81 11.58
N PHE A 185 -10.18 14.78 12.57
CA PHE A 185 -10.39 15.40 13.86
C PHE A 185 -9.30 16.44 14.16
N SER A 186 -9.70 17.63 14.64
CA SER A 186 -8.77 18.63 15.19
C SER A 186 -8.59 18.44 16.69
N PHE A 187 -7.47 18.96 17.22
CA PHE A 187 -7.13 18.96 18.64
C PHE A 187 -6.67 20.36 19.04
#